data_35f9d7bd09b26a9a3b9303a2a269868f
#
_entry.id   35f9d7bd09b26a9a3b9303a2a269868f
#
_cell.length_a   1.000
_cell.length_b   1.000
_cell.length_c   1.000
_cell.angle_alpha   90.00
_cell.angle_beta   90.00
_cell.angle_gamma   90.00
#
_symmetry.space_group_name_H-M   'P 1'
#
loop_
_entity.id
_entity.type
_entity.pdbx_description
1 polymer ?
#
loop_
_entity_poly.entity_id
_entity_poly.type
_entity_poly.pdbx_seq_one_letter_code
_entity_poly.pdbx_strand_id
1 'polypeptide(L)'
;KAFHTAGFLGSEHGPFMIPNPDLAAKAVQPPAGMDVTRFSNRYKAFAKLAETSPIARHGSSFQRDSLLRSMDNAYRILGDKKAAQAFDISLEDKDSFEKYGTSQFGRGCLLARRLVEAGARFTEVTTGYYPFKKWDTHENGHTTLRQMKKEIDRPIAQLILDLETRGLLDRTLVVLASEFSRDMIIEGVPGSSARDQSRAKTD
;
A
#
# COMPACT_ATOMS: atom_id res chain seq x y z
N LYS A 1 10.97 1.46 8.58
CA LYS A 1 9.89 1.10 9.55
C LYS A 1 9.15 2.33 10.10
N ALA A 2 9.75 3.53 10.10
CA ALA A 2 9.13 4.75 10.63
C ALA A 2 7.86 5.20 9.86
N PHE A 3 7.72 4.81 8.60
CA PHE A 3 6.60 5.19 7.72
C PHE A 3 5.36 4.30 7.83
N HIS A 4 5.37 3.31 8.73
CA HIS A 4 4.29 2.34 8.88
C HIS A 4 3.41 2.62 10.09
N THR A 5 3.51 3.81 10.66
CA THR A 5 2.75 4.23 11.84
C THR A 5 2.10 5.57 11.62
N ALA A 6 1.01 5.84 12.31
CA ALA A 6 0.36 7.15 12.30
C ALA A 6 0.95 8.13 13.35
N GLY A 7 2.03 7.74 14.04
CA GLY A 7 2.67 8.57 15.05
C GLY A 7 1.70 9.01 16.16
N PHE A 8 1.62 10.33 16.37
CA PHE A 8 0.76 10.92 17.41
C PHE A 8 -0.75 10.80 17.15
N LEU A 9 -1.16 10.44 15.93
CA LEU A 9 -2.58 10.28 15.59
C LEU A 9 -3.18 9.00 16.17
N GLY A 10 -2.35 8.03 16.54
CA GLY A 10 -2.81 6.76 17.10
C GLY A 10 -2.76 5.60 16.08
N SER A 11 -2.61 4.39 16.61
CA SER A 11 -2.42 3.18 15.79
C SER A 11 -3.61 2.86 14.87
N GLU A 12 -4.82 3.28 15.22
CA GLU A 12 -6.03 3.12 14.42
C GLU A 12 -6.01 3.91 13.11
N HIS A 13 -5.15 4.92 13.02
CA HIS A 13 -4.92 5.72 11.82
C HIS A 13 -3.68 5.27 11.03
N GLY A 14 -3.03 4.20 11.48
CA GLY A 14 -1.91 3.60 10.77
C GLY A 14 -2.36 2.97 9.44
N PRO A 15 -1.47 2.94 8.43
CA PRO A 15 -1.81 2.32 7.15
C PRO A 15 -1.98 0.80 7.31
N PHE A 16 -2.98 0.25 6.64
CA PHE A 16 -3.12 -1.19 6.49
C PHE A 16 -2.20 -1.68 5.37
N MET A 17 -1.10 -2.30 5.75
CA MET A 17 -0.03 -2.69 4.83
C MET A 17 -0.28 -4.05 4.19
N ILE A 18 -0.18 -4.10 2.86
CA ILE A 18 -0.26 -5.33 2.07
C ILE A 18 1.05 -5.51 1.31
N PRO A 19 1.98 -6.29 1.86
CA PRO A 19 3.30 -6.47 1.24
C PRO A 19 3.27 -7.20 -0.10
N ASN A 20 2.27 -8.06 -0.31
CA ASN A 20 2.08 -8.81 -1.54
C ASN A 20 0.59 -8.79 -1.94
N PRO A 21 0.25 -8.12 -3.05
CA PRO A 21 -1.13 -8.03 -3.52
C PRO A 21 -1.78 -9.37 -3.83
N ASP A 22 -1.03 -10.37 -4.30
CA ASP A 22 -1.55 -11.72 -4.58
C ASP A 22 -1.98 -12.48 -3.31
N LEU A 23 -1.50 -12.04 -2.15
CA LEU A 23 -1.84 -12.61 -0.85
C LEU A 23 -2.77 -11.70 -0.02
N ALA A 24 -3.28 -10.62 -0.61
CA ALA A 24 -4.08 -9.62 0.09
C ALA A 24 -5.32 -10.22 0.76
N ALA A 25 -6.01 -11.15 0.10
CA ALA A 25 -7.17 -11.85 0.65
C ALA A 25 -6.86 -12.57 1.98
N LYS A 26 -5.65 -13.12 2.13
CA LYS A 26 -5.25 -13.80 3.37
C LYS A 26 -5.07 -12.84 4.54
N ALA A 27 -4.73 -11.59 4.26
CA ALA A 27 -4.54 -10.57 5.31
C ALA A 27 -5.86 -10.13 5.97
N VAL A 28 -7.00 -10.38 5.31
CA VAL A 28 -8.35 -10.02 5.78
C VAL A 28 -9.21 -11.25 6.08
N GLN A 29 -8.61 -12.40 6.25
CA GLN A 29 -9.29 -13.63 6.65
C GLN A 29 -8.86 -14.06 8.05
N PRO A 30 -9.76 -14.63 8.86
CA PRO A 30 -9.38 -15.26 10.11
C PRO A 30 -8.31 -16.35 9.87
N PRO A 31 -7.39 -16.55 10.80
CA PRO A 31 -6.41 -17.63 10.70
C PRO A 31 -7.06 -19.00 10.51
N ALA A 32 -6.36 -19.91 9.85
CA ALA A 32 -6.83 -21.27 9.61
C ALA A 32 -7.27 -21.94 10.95
N GLY A 33 -8.42 -22.62 10.92
CA GLY A 33 -9.01 -23.26 12.10
C GLY A 33 -9.72 -22.32 13.07
N MET A 34 -9.88 -21.05 12.72
CA MET A 34 -10.65 -20.08 13.48
C MET A 34 -12.00 -19.82 12.81
N ASP A 35 -13.06 -20.38 13.37
CA ASP A 35 -14.42 -20.03 12.96
C ASP A 35 -14.87 -18.67 13.52
N VAL A 36 -15.98 -18.14 13.01
CA VAL A 36 -16.54 -16.83 13.38
C VAL A 36 -16.85 -16.76 14.88
N THR A 37 -17.36 -17.84 15.46
CA THR A 37 -17.72 -17.91 16.90
C THR A 37 -16.48 -17.81 17.76
N ARG A 38 -15.45 -18.60 17.45
CA ARG A 38 -14.17 -18.57 18.17
C ARG A 38 -13.49 -17.22 18.05
N PHE A 39 -13.52 -16.61 16.87
CA PHE A 39 -12.98 -15.28 16.65
C PHE A 39 -13.72 -14.23 17.49
N SER A 40 -15.06 -14.24 17.47
CA SER A 40 -15.89 -13.34 18.28
C SER A 40 -15.61 -13.50 19.78
N ASN A 41 -15.51 -14.73 20.28
CA ASN A 41 -15.22 -14.99 21.69
C ASN A 41 -13.83 -14.47 22.09
N ARG A 42 -12.84 -14.64 21.22
CA ARG A 42 -11.49 -14.07 21.45
C ARG A 42 -11.50 -12.55 21.49
N TYR A 43 -12.22 -11.91 20.57
CA TYR A 43 -12.37 -10.46 20.57
C TYR A 43 -13.02 -9.96 21.89
N LYS A 44 -14.12 -10.58 22.33
CA LYS A 44 -14.78 -10.24 23.61
C LYS A 44 -13.85 -10.43 24.80
N ALA A 45 -13.10 -11.53 24.83
CA ALA A 45 -12.13 -11.79 25.89
C ALA A 45 -11.00 -10.74 25.89
N PHE A 46 -10.51 -10.36 24.71
CA PHE A 46 -9.52 -9.29 24.57
C PHE A 46 -10.05 -7.95 25.09
N ALA A 47 -11.27 -7.54 24.70
CA ALA A 47 -11.87 -6.30 25.16
C ALA A 47 -11.95 -6.25 26.68
N LYS A 48 -12.40 -7.35 27.30
CA LYS A 48 -12.46 -7.48 28.77
C LYS A 48 -11.08 -7.42 29.44
N LEU A 49 -10.08 -8.08 28.86
CA LEU A 49 -8.71 -8.03 29.37
C LEU A 49 -8.10 -6.64 29.21
N ALA A 50 -8.42 -5.93 28.13
CA ALA A 50 -7.92 -4.58 27.89
C ALA A 50 -8.40 -3.58 28.97
N GLU A 51 -9.60 -3.77 29.52
CA GLU A 51 -10.16 -2.94 30.61
C GLU A 51 -9.33 -3.05 31.91
N THR A 52 -8.72 -4.21 32.16
CA THR A 52 -7.94 -4.49 33.39
C THR A 52 -6.44 -4.51 33.17
N SER A 53 -5.99 -4.22 31.94
CA SER A 53 -4.58 -4.27 31.55
C SER A 53 -3.74 -3.19 32.25
N PRO A 54 -2.42 -3.35 32.31
CA PRO A 54 -1.54 -2.28 32.78
C PRO A 54 -1.71 -0.97 31.99
N ILE A 55 -2.05 -1.06 30.70
CA ILE A 55 -2.34 0.13 29.88
C ILE A 55 -3.60 0.85 30.37
N ALA A 56 -4.64 0.11 30.77
CA ALA A 56 -5.84 0.70 31.35
C ALA A 56 -5.58 1.36 32.70
N ARG A 57 -4.64 0.81 33.49
CA ARG A 57 -4.34 1.28 34.85
C ARG A 57 -3.31 2.41 34.89
N HIS A 58 -2.32 2.37 34.03
CA HIS A 58 -1.13 3.24 34.06
C HIS A 58 -0.86 3.99 32.74
N GLY A 59 -1.52 3.60 31.66
CA GLY A 59 -1.44 4.26 30.35
C GLY A 59 -2.37 5.48 30.27
N SER A 60 -2.12 6.34 29.27
CA SER A 60 -3.07 7.40 28.96
C SER A 60 -4.37 6.85 28.38
N SER A 61 -5.49 7.59 28.59
CA SER A 61 -6.77 7.26 27.94
C SER A 61 -6.61 7.15 26.42
N PHE A 62 -5.80 8.02 25.82
CA PHE A 62 -5.48 7.98 24.41
C PHE A 62 -4.89 6.63 23.96
N GLN A 63 -3.89 6.09 24.67
CA GLN A 63 -3.26 4.80 24.33
C GLN A 63 -4.25 3.63 24.43
N ARG A 64 -5.06 3.62 25.48
CA ARG A 64 -6.09 2.60 25.67
C ARG A 64 -7.12 2.64 24.54
N ASP A 65 -7.66 3.83 24.25
CA ASP A 65 -8.72 4.00 23.30
C ASP A 65 -8.22 3.74 21.86
N SER A 66 -6.98 4.10 21.55
CA SER A 66 -6.31 3.77 20.29
C SER A 66 -6.17 2.26 20.09
N LEU A 67 -5.76 1.53 21.11
CA LEU A 67 -5.66 0.07 21.07
C LEU A 67 -7.03 -0.59 20.82
N LEU A 68 -8.06 -0.17 21.56
CA LEU A 68 -9.41 -0.71 21.41
C LEU A 68 -9.97 -0.43 20.02
N ARG A 69 -9.82 0.79 19.48
CA ARG A 69 -10.25 1.14 18.12
C ARG A 69 -9.50 0.34 17.06
N SER A 70 -8.20 0.13 17.21
CA SER A 70 -7.41 -0.69 16.28
C SER A 70 -7.90 -2.14 16.24
N MET A 71 -8.22 -2.70 17.40
CA MET A 71 -8.74 -4.07 17.49
C MET A 71 -10.17 -4.18 16.95
N ASP A 72 -11.01 -3.17 17.17
CA ASP A 72 -12.37 -3.12 16.61
C ASP A 72 -12.33 -3.05 15.06
N ASN A 73 -11.47 -2.20 14.52
CA ASN A 73 -11.25 -2.10 13.09
C ASN A 73 -10.79 -3.45 12.49
N ALA A 74 -9.84 -4.11 13.11
CA ALA A 74 -9.38 -5.43 12.68
C ALA A 74 -10.51 -6.47 12.74
N TYR A 75 -11.29 -6.47 13.83
CA TYR A 75 -12.44 -7.37 13.99
C TYR A 75 -13.47 -7.17 12.89
N ARG A 76 -13.81 -5.94 12.57
CA ARG A 76 -14.77 -5.61 11.52
C ARG A 76 -14.31 -6.04 10.13
N ILE A 77 -13.05 -5.78 9.78
CA ILE A 77 -12.48 -6.19 8.48
C ILE A 77 -12.47 -7.72 8.35
N LEU A 78 -12.00 -8.43 9.38
CA LEU A 78 -11.89 -9.90 9.36
C LEU A 78 -13.27 -10.60 9.34
N GLY A 79 -14.34 -9.94 9.77
CA GLY A 79 -15.70 -10.43 9.74
C GLY A 79 -16.50 -10.06 8.48
N ASP A 80 -15.98 -9.17 7.63
CA ASP A 80 -16.69 -8.63 6.48
C ASP A 80 -16.38 -9.41 5.19
N LYS A 81 -17.40 -10.13 4.68
CA LYS A 81 -17.29 -10.86 3.41
C LYS A 81 -17.03 -9.96 2.21
N LYS A 82 -17.57 -8.72 2.21
CA LYS A 82 -17.34 -7.76 1.12
C LYS A 82 -15.89 -7.29 1.12
N ALA A 83 -15.33 -7.00 2.30
CA ALA A 83 -13.92 -6.70 2.43
C ALA A 83 -13.08 -7.88 1.91
N ALA A 84 -13.34 -9.11 2.35
CA ALA A 84 -12.63 -10.29 1.88
C ALA A 84 -12.63 -10.43 0.35
N GLN A 85 -13.78 -10.18 -0.31
CA GLN A 85 -13.89 -10.18 -1.76
C GLN A 85 -13.13 -9.03 -2.43
N ALA A 86 -13.16 -7.82 -1.84
CA ALA A 86 -12.45 -6.67 -2.39
C ALA A 86 -10.92 -6.88 -2.41
N PHE A 87 -10.39 -7.53 -1.38
CA PHE A 87 -8.97 -7.86 -1.29
C PHE A 87 -8.53 -9.07 -2.13
N ASP A 88 -9.48 -9.82 -2.69
CA ASP A 88 -9.17 -11.02 -3.47
C ASP A 88 -9.06 -10.73 -4.95
N ILE A 89 -7.84 -10.46 -5.43
CA ILE A 89 -7.59 -10.23 -6.85
C ILE A 89 -7.73 -11.49 -7.70
N SER A 90 -7.77 -12.70 -7.11
CA SER A 90 -7.96 -13.94 -7.87
C SER A 90 -9.37 -14.07 -8.47
N LEU A 91 -10.30 -13.22 -8.03
CA LEU A 91 -11.65 -13.11 -8.59
C LEU A 91 -11.69 -12.35 -9.92
N GLU A 92 -10.58 -11.72 -10.32
CA GLU A 92 -10.48 -11.03 -11.60
C GLU A 92 -10.26 -12.01 -12.76
N ASP A 93 -10.67 -11.61 -13.94
CA ASP A 93 -10.46 -12.39 -15.16
C ASP A 93 -8.99 -12.34 -15.63
N LYS A 94 -8.67 -13.26 -16.54
CA LYS A 94 -7.32 -13.36 -17.10
C LYS A 94 -6.92 -12.08 -17.86
N ASP A 95 -7.86 -11.44 -18.52
CA ASP A 95 -7.62 -10.20 -19.30
C ASP A 95 -7.20 -9.05 -18.38
N SER A 96 -7.85 -8.89 -17.24
CA SER A 96 -7.44 -7.93 -16.20
C SER A 96 -6.00 -8.18 -15.75
N PHE A 97 -5.65 -9.44 -15.48
CA PHE A 97 -4.28 -9.79 -15.12
C PHE A 97 -3.26 -9.47 -16.21
N GLU A 98 -3.60 -9.72 -17.48
CA GLU A 98 -2.72 -9.40 -18.60
C GLU A 98 -2.56 -7.89 -18.78
N LYS A 99 -3.62 -7.11 -18.62
CA LYS A 99 -3.61 -5.64 -18.75
C LYS A 99 -2.75 -4.96 -17.70
N TYR A 100 -2.89 -5.36 -16.43
CA TYR A 100 -2.09 -4.81 -15.33
C TYR A 100 -0.65 -5.37 -15.28
N GLY A 101 -0.37 -6.47 -15.96
CA GLY A 101 0.93 -7.12 -16.00
C GLY A 101 1.23 -7.96 -14.76
N THR A 102 2.44 -8.52 -14.72
CA THR A 102 2.86 -9.50 -13.70
C THR A 102 3.67 -8.91 -12.55
N SER A 103 4.03 -7.62 -12.63
CA SER A 103 4.81 -6.97 -11.58
C SER A 103 3.98 -6.81 -10.29
N GLN A 104 4.66 -6.74 -9.15
CA GLN A 104 3.98 -6.45 -7.88
C GLN A 104 3.28 -5.08 -7.91
N PHE A 105 3.86 -4.10 -8.61
CA PHE A 105 3.25 -2.79 -8.80
C PHE A 105 1.95 -2.91 -9.60
N GLY A 106 1.95 -3.64 -10.72
CA GLY A 106 0.75 -3.88 -11.52
C GLY A 106 -0.35 -4.60 -10.74
N ARG A 107 0.02 -5.65 -9.98
CA ARG A 107 -0.92 -6.33 -9.07
C ARG A 107 -1.44 -5.39 -7.97
N GLY A 108 -0.60 -4.48 -7.49
CA GLY A 108 -0.99 -3.43 -6.56
C GLY A 108 -2.01 -2.46 -7.15
N CYS A 109 -1.82 -2.03 -8.40
CA CYS A 109 -2.78 -1.18 -9.11
C CYS A 109 -4.12 -1.89 -9.33
N LEU A 110 -4.11 -3.18 -9.70
CA LEU A 110 -5.32 -3.99 -9.81
C LEU A 110 -6.08 -4.08 -8.48
N LEU A 111 -5.36 -4.35 -7.39
CA LEU A 111 -5.95 -4.35 -6.04
C LEU A 111 -6.50 -2.97 -5.66
N ALA A 112 -5.77 -1.90 -5.94
CA ALA A 112 -6.22 -0.52 -5.66
C ALA A 112 -7.53 -0.21 -6.37
N ARG A 113 -7.68 -0.59 -7.65
CA ARG A 113 -8.93 -0.44 -8.40
C ARG A 113 -10.10 -1.15 -7.68
N ARG A 114 -9.91 -2.41 -7.27
CA ARG A 114 -10.92 -3.19 -6.55
C ARG A 114 -11.31 -2.55 -5.21
N LEU A 115 -10.33 -2.05 -4.47
CA LEU A 115 -10.57 -1.38 -3.20
C LEU A 115 -11.36 -0.08 -3.37
N VAL A 116 -11.05 0.71 -4.41
CA VAL A 116 -11.82 1.92 -4.75
C VAL A 116 -13.26 1.57 -5.12
N GLU A 117 -13.48 0.51 -5.91
CA GLU A 117 -14.82 -0.01 -6.22
C GLU A 117 -15.59 -0.42 -4.96
N ALA A 118 -14.91 -1.02 -4.01
CA ALA A 118 -15.49 -1.40 -2.72
C ALA A 118 -15.71 -0.22 -1.76
N GLY A 119 -15.28 1.00 -2.13
CA GLY A 119 -15.50 2.22 -1.37
C GLY A 119 -14.32 2.65 -0.50
N ALA A 120 -13.11 2.10 -0.70
CA ALA A 120 -11.92 2.62 -0.04
C ALA A 120 -11.66 4.06 -0.48
N ARG A 121 -11.45 4.95 0.51
CA ARG A 121 -11.27 6.39 0.28
C ARG A 121 -9.84 6.80 -0.01
N PHE A 122 -8.88 5.99 0.39
CA PHE A 122 -7.47 6.20 0.15
C PHE A 122 -6.77 4.86 -0.07
N THR A 123 -6.03 4.75 -1.15
CA THR A 123 -5.16 3.62 -1.45
C THR A 123 -3.83 4.15 -1.97
N GLU A 124 -2.74 3.53 -1.54
CA GLU A 124 -1.40 3.86 -1.99
C GLU A 124 -0.74 2.61 -2.57
N VAL A 125 -0.18 2.73 -3.76
CA VAL A 125 0.60 1.66 -4.40
C VAL A 125 2.02 2.15 -4.58
N THR A 126 2.98 1.44 -4.01
CA THR A 126 4.39 1.83 -4.09
C THR A 126 5.22 0.80 -4.83
N THR A 127 6.30 1.25 -5.46
CA THR A 127 7.32 0.37 -6.04
C THR A 127 8.29 -0.15 -4.99
N GLY A 128 8.14 0.26 -3.73
CA GLY A 128 9.03 -0.03 -2.63
C GLY A 128 10.31 0.81 -2.65
N TYR A 129 10.83 1.07 -1.46
CA TYR A 129 12.11 1.74 -1.30
C TYR A 129 13.25 0.74 -1.13
N TYR A 130 14.26 0.87 -1.97
CA TYR A 130 15.48 0.07 -1.93
C TYR A 130 16.69 1.00 -2.02
N PRO A 131 17.41 1.24 -0.90
CA PRO A 131 18.58 2.11 -0.90
C PRO A 131 19.58 1.75 -1.99
N PHE A 132 20.08 2.74 -2.72
CA PHE A 132 21.02 2.60 -3.83
C PHE A 132 20.56 1.69 -4.98
N LYS A 133 19.27 1.42 -5.08
CA LYS A 133 18.67 0.57 -6.12
C LYS A 133 17.35 1.15 -6.60
N LYS A 134 16.91 0.69 -7.77
CA LYS A 134 15.66 1.11 -8.39
C LYS A 134 15.60 2.64 -8.54
N TRP A 135 14.61 3.29 -7.94
CA TRP A 135 14.38 4.74 -8.03
C TRP A 135 15.46 5.58 -7.32
N ASP A 136 16.16 5.02 -6.35
CA ASP A 136 17.31 5.65 -5.70
C ASP A 136 18.58 5.43 -6.55
N THR A 137 18.63 6.06 -7.71
CA THR A 137 19.67 5.87 -8.72
C THR A 137 20.90 6.73 -8.40
N HIS A 138 22.06 6.09 -8.31
CA HIS A 138 23.35 6.75 -8.09
C HIS A 138 24.29 6.60 -9.29
N GLU A 139 24.06 5.57 -10.12
CA GLU A 139 24.80 5.31 -11.34
C GLU A 139 23.86 4.84 -12.44
N ASN A 140 24.15 5.18 -13.70
CA ASN A 140 23.36 4.80 -14.86
C ASN A 140 21.85 5.11 -14.72
N GLY A 141 21.52 6.24 -14.05
CA GLY A 141 20.16 6.58 -13.68
C GLY A 141 19.21 6.70 -14.86
N HIS A 142 19.64 7.30 -15.97
CA HIS A 142 18.77 7.46 -17.14
C HIS A 142 18.39 6.13 -17.79
N THR A 143 19.32 5.17 -17.85
CA THR A 143 19.04 3.82 -18.37
C THR A 143 18.14 3.04 -17.41
N THR A 144 18.42 3.09 -16.11
CA THR A 144 17.64 2.45 -15.07
C THR A 144 16.21 3.02 -15.02
N LEU A 145 16.06 4.33 -15.00
CA LEU A 145 14.75 5.00 -14.99
C LEU A 145 13.89 4.67 -16.21
N ARG A 146 14.50 4.51 -17.39
CA ARG A 146 13.76 4.11 -18.59
C ARG A 146 13.11 2.74 -18.44
N GLN A 147 13.81 1.79 -17.82
CA GLN A 147 13.26 0.46 -17.55
C GLN A 147 12.16 0.51 -16.47
N MET A 148 12.39 1.26 -15.41
CA MET A 148 11.44 1.38 -14.31
C MET A 148 10.16 2.11 -14.73
N LYS A 149 10.26 3.14 -15.56
CA LYS A 149 9.08 3.80 -16.16
C LYS A 149 8.22 2.81 -16.94
N LYS A 150 8.82 1.89 -17.69
CA LYS A 150 8.07 0.84 -18.40
C LYS A 150 7.31 -0.11 -17.46
N GLU A 151 7.84 -0.35 -16.25
CA GLU A 151 7.18 -1.19 -15.26
C GLU A 151 5.90 -0.55 -14.71
N ILE A 152 5.90 0.78 -14.55
CA ILE A 152 4.77 1.51 -13.94
C ILE A 152 3.79 2.09 -14.95
N ASP A 153 4.22 2.40 -16.16
CA ASP A 153 3.45 3.11 -17.20
C ASP A 153 2.16 2.38 -17.54
N ARG A 154 2.28 1.13 -17.96
CA ARG A 154 1.13 0.32 -18.37
C ARG A 154 0.11 0.10 -17.25
N PRO A 155 0.48 -0.30 -16.01
CA PRO A 155 -0.47 -0.45 -14.92
C PRO A 155 -1.19 0.84 -14.53
N ILE A 156 -0.51 1.99 -14.57
CA ILE A 156 -1.11 3.29 -14.28
C ILE A 156 -2.12 3.65 -15.37
N ALA A 157 -1.75 3.51 -16.65
CA ALA A 157 -2.66 3.76 -17.75
C ALA A 157 -3.91 2.88 -17.67
N GLN A 158 -3.74 1.58 -17.39
CA GLN A 158 -4.87 0.67 -17.23
C GLN A 158 -5.75 1.02 -16.03
N LEU A 159 -5.15 1.44 -14.91
CA LEU A 159 -5.91 1.90 -13.74
C LEU A 159 -6.83 3.08 -14.11
N ILE A 160 -6.31 4.07 -14.82
CA ILE A 160 -7.09 5.25 -15.26
C ILE A 160 -8.22 4.82 -16.18
N LEU A 161 -7.94 3.98 -17.18
CA LEU A 161 -8.94 3.47 -18.11
C LEU A 161 -10.05 2.67 -17.40
N ASP A 162 -9.68 1.85 -16.42
CA ASP A 162 -10.65 1.09 -15.63
C ASP A 162 -11.52 2.01 -14.78
N LEU A 163 -10.93 3.01 -14.13
CA LEU A 163 -11.67 3.99 -13.34
C LEU A 163 -12.65 4.79 -14.22
N GLU A 164 -12.24 5.18 -15.42
CA GLU A 164 -13.09 5.87 -16.38
C GLU A 164 -14.25 4.97 -16.83
N THR A 165 -13.93 3.78 -17.34
CA THR A 165 -14.93 2.83 -17.86
C THR A 165 -15.98 2.43 -16.82
N ARG A 166 -15.59 2.42 -15.53
CA ARG A 166 -16.44 2.07 -14.40
C ARG A 166 -17.17 3.28 -13.79
N GLY A 167 -17.00 4.48 -14.37
CA GLY A 167 -17.62 5.72 -13.86
C GLY A 167 -17.10 6.13 -12.49
N LEU A 168 -15.85 5.79 -12.17
CA LEU A 168 -15.21 6.10 -10.90
C LEU A 168 -14.24 7.28 -11.00
N LEU A 169 -13.77 7.61 -12.20
CA LEU A 169 -12.72 8.60 -12.40
C LEU A 169 -13.15 10.00 -11.95
N ASP A 170 -14.42 10.39 -12.18
CA ASP A 170 -14.95 11.71 -11.79
C ASP A 170 -14.93 11.98 -10.29
N ARG A 171 -14.82 10.94 -9.48
CA ARG A 171 -14.77 11.02 -8.01
C ARG A 171 -13.51 10.45 -7.39
N THR A 172 -12.47 10.19 -8.23
CA THR A 172 -11.21 9.61 -7.80
C THR A 172 -10.06 10.51 -8.23
N LEU A 173 -9.36 11.10 -7.28
CA LEU A 173 -8.10 11.81 -7.55
C LEU A 173 -6.96 10.78 -7.64
N VAL A 174 -6.34 10.70 -8.79
CA VAL A 174 -5.13 9.88 -9.00
C VAL A 174 -3.90 10.77 -8.90
N VAL A 175 -3.03 10.46 -7.96
CA VAL A 175 -1.78 11.21 -7.71
C VAL A 175 -0.59 10.30 -8.03
N LEU A 176 0.23 10.71 -8.98
CA LEU A 176 1.54 10.12 -9.23
C LEU A 176 2.59 11.01 -8.59
N ALA A 177 3.25 10.50 -7.57
CA ALA A 177 4.23 11.25 -6.80
C ALA A 177 5.54 10.49 -6.63
N SER A 178 6.62 11.23 -6.49
CA SER A 178 7.92 10.74 -6.07
C SER A 178 8.44 11.63 -4.93
N GLU A 179 9.74 11.65 -4.70
CA GLU A 179 10.37 12.61 -3.79
C GLU A 179 10.46 14.01 -4.44
N PHE A 180 11.15 14.94 -3.79
CA PHE A 180 11.40 16.28 -4.29
C PHE A 180 12.08 16.27 -5.67
N SER A 181 11.93 17.37 -6.43
CA SER A 181 12.55 17.53 -7.74
C SER A 181 14.07 17.53 -7.64
N ARG A 182 14.71 16.97 -8.63
CA ARG A 182 16.15 17.11 -8.84
C ARG A 182 16.45 18.32 -9.67
N ASP A 183 17.66 18.85 -9.52
CA ASP A 183 18.17 19.91 -10.36
C ASP A 183 18.21 19.44 -11.83
N MET A 184 17.89 20.35 -12.74
CA MET A 184 17.96 20.07 -14.17
C MET A 184 19.39 20.14 -14.73
N ILE A 185 20.34 20.59 -13.93
CA ILE A 185 21.75 20.67 -14.32
C ILE A 185 22.37 19.28 -14.24
N ILE A 186 22.75 18.75 -15.39
CA ILE A 186 23.53 17.53 -15.49
C ILE A 186 25.00 17.94 -15.40
N GLU A 187 25.63 17.72 -14.26
CA GLU A 187 27.07 17.91 -14.13
C GLU A 187 27.82 16.76 -14.80
N GLY A 188 28.66 17.11 -15.79
CA GLY A 188 29.53 16.14 -16.45
C GLY A 188 30.66 15.71 -15.53
N VAL A 189 30.83 14.41 -15.33
CA VAL A 189 32.07 13.89 -14.71
C VAL A 189 33.16 13.89 -15.78
N PRO A 190 34.29 14.59 -15.59
CA PRO A 190 35.41 14.58 -16.55
C PRO A 190 35.83 13.14 -16.83
N GLY A 191 35.87 12.76 -18.13
CA GLY A 191 36.28 11.43 -18.56
C GLY A 191 35.19 10.36 -18.60
N SER A 192 33.95 10.66 -18.19
CA SER A 192 32.81 9.77 -18.38
C SER A 192 32.20 9.96 -19.78
N SER A 193 31.75 8.86 -20.41
CA SER A 193 31.00 8.95 -21.63
C SER A 193 29.69 9.70 -21.37
N ALA A 194 29.38 10.71 -22.20
CA ALA A 194 28.23 11.62 -22.04
C ALA A 194 26.83 10.97 -22.04
N ARG A 195 26.73 9.65 -22.04
CA ARG A 195 25.48 8.93 -22.24
C ARG A 195 24.61 8.71 -20.99
N ASP A 196 25.18 8.79 -19.79
CA ASP A 196 24.43 8.50 -18.58
C ASP A 196 24.99 9.25 -17.36
N GLN A 197 24.90 10.56 -17.41
CA GLN A 197 25.33 11.43 -16.33
C GLN A 197 24.15 11.72 -15.43
N SER A 198 23.84 10.82 -14.51
CA SER A 198 22.73 10.98 -13.56
C SER A 198 23.21 11.37 -12.13
N ARG A 199 24.50 11.66 -11.97
CA ARG A 199 25.03 12.18 -10.71
C ARG A 199 24.73 13.67 -10.60
N ALA A 200 23.77 14.05 -9.77
CA ALA A 200 23.86 15.34 -9.11
C ALA A 200 25.03 15.25 -8.11
N LYS A 201 26.08 16.05 -8.26
CA LYS A 201 26.98 16.32 -7.16
C LYS A 201 26.20 17.16 -6.16
N THR A 202 25.90 16.58 -5.02
CA THR A 202 25.67 17.35 -3.81
C THR A 202 27.04 17.65 -3.20
N ASP A 203 27.52 18.85 -3.35
CA ASP A 203 28.54 19.37 -2.44
C ASP A 203 27.87 19.74 -1.12
#